data_c6b431d34fadb30d6ec346ee14ff127f
#
_entry.id   c6b431d34fadb30d6ec346ee14ff127f
#
_cell.length_a   1.000
_cell.length_b   1.000
_cell.length_c   1.000
_cell.angle_alpha   90.00
_cell.angle_beta   90.00
_cell.angle_gamma   90.00
#
_symmetry.space_group_name_H-M   'P 1'
#
loop_
_entity.id
_entity.type
_entity.pdbx_description
1 polymer ?
#
loop_
_entity_poly.entity_id
_entity_poly.type
_entity_poly.pdbx_seq_one_letter_code
_entity_poly.pdbx_strand_id
1 'polypeptide(L)'
;MTETRLRTWTHATGYTLAAVFIAALALQNLRYGFYTLFYLALTMTTLLVAGLVYTIICRRHQLSAPGHLLILALLNGGLAATAITVETPGISHWAMPLLALNLLILPLRRGVALSLALLIPVIIMAWLNHPVVEALNISGGLLLLLAITALYVWHYDHMAQSAKDLALTDPVTGAHNPRFLDETLQQEISRASATGYPLSVISLDLDHAEEIRALH
;
A
#
# COMPACT_ATOMS: atom_id res chain seq x y z
N MET A 1 0.99 -17.43 9.49
CA MET A 1 0.18 -16.84 8.40
C MET A 1 1.09 -16.61 7.22
N THR A 2 0.72 -16.97 6.00
CA THR A 2 1.55 -16.68 4.81
C THR A 2 1.49 -15.18 4.51
N GLU A 3 2.60 -14.58 4.02
CA GLU A 3 2.71 -13.15 3.68
C GLU A 3 1.56 -12.68 2.76
N THR A 4 1.23 -13.48 1.75
CA THR A 4 0.09 -13.23 0.84
C THR A 4 -1.25 -13.14 1.54
N ARG A 5 -1.47 -13.95 2.56
CA ARG A 5 -2.72 -13.94 3.34
C ARG A 5 -2.82 -12.68 4.20
N LEU A 6 -1.74 -12.30 4.86
CA LEU A 6 -1.69 -11.07 5.66
C LEU A 6 -1.94 -9.84 4.79
N ARG A 7 -1.24 -9.72 3.67
CA ARG A 7 -1.39 -8.61 2.72
C ARG A 7 -2.82 -8.51 2.20
N THR A 8 -3.44 -9.63 1.81
CA THR A 8 -4.84 -9.63 1.35
C THR A 8 -5.80 -9.14 2.42
N TRP A 9 -5.62 -9.59 3.67
CA TRP A 9 -6.44 -9.15 4.79
C TRP A 9 -6.28 -7.64 5.06
N THR A 10 -5.05 -7.14 5.05
CA THR A 10 -4.75 -5.72 5.26
C THR A 10 -5.42 -4.84 4.19
N HIS A 11 -5.28 -5.21 2.91
CA HIS A 11 -5.93 -4.47 1.82
C HIS A 11 -7.46 -4.54 1.90
N ALA A 12 -8.02 -5.73 2.15
CA ALA A 12 -9.47 -5.90 2.29
C ALA A 12 -10.03 -5.08 3.45
N THR A 13 -9.36 -5.09 4.61
CA THR A 13 -9.75 -4.29 5.77
C THR A 13 -9.68 -2.80 5.47
N GLY A 14 -8.61 -2.34 4.80
CA GLY A 14 -8.46 -0.93 4.40
C GLY A 14 -9.60 -0.46 3.50
N TYR A 15 -9.90 -1.21 2.43
CA TYR A 15 -11.03 -0.90 1.55
C TYR A 15 -12.37 -0.91 2.28
N THR A 16 -12.59 -1.89 3.18
CA THR A 16 -13.84 -1.98 3.95
C THR A 16 -14.03 -0.79 4.87
N LEU A 17 -12.99 -0.42 5.64
CA LEU A 17 -13.06 0.72 6.55
C LEU A 17 -13.31 2.03 5.79
N ALA A 18 -12.60 2.24 4.67
CA ALA A 18 -12.81 3.41 3.82
C ALA A 18 -14.23 3.42 3.22
N ALA A 19 -14.74 2.28 2.75
CA ALA A 19 -16.09 2.18 2.20
C ALA A 19 -17.17 2.50 3.24
N VAL A 20 -17.04 1.96 4.46
CA VAL A 20 -17.99 2.24 5.56
C VAL A 20 -17.98 3.73 5.91
N PHE A 21 -16.79 4.34 6.01
CA PHE A 21 -16.65 5.76 6.31
C PHE A 21 -17.30 6.64 5.23
N ILE A 22 -16.98 6.41 3.95
CA ILE A 22 -17.54 7.19 2.83
C ILE A 22 -19.05 6.93 2.67
N ALA A 23 -19.53 5.71 2.93
CA ALA A 23 -20.98 5.42 2.95
C ALA A 23 -21.72 6.18 4.07
N ALA A 24 -21.10 6.30 5.24
CA ALA A 24 -21.67 7.11 6.32
C ALA A 24 -21.76 8.60 5.93
N LEU A 25 -20.72 9.12 5.25
CA LEU A 25 -20.77 10.49 4.69
C LEU A 25 -21.83 10.64 3.60
N ALA A 26 -22.05 9.60 2.76
CA ALA A 26 -23.14 9.61 1.78
C ALA A 26 -24.49 9.79 2.47
N LEU A 27 -24.78 8.99 3.50
CA LEU A 27 -26.02 9.09 4.26
C LEU A 27 -26.18 10.47 4.93
N GLN A 28 -25.10 11.00 5.49
CA GLN A 28 -25.09 12.33 6.09
C GLN A 28 -25.43 13.41 5.05
N ASN A 29 -24.78 13.40 3.89
CA ASN A 29 -25.01 14.36 2.83
C ASN A 29 -26.42 14.26 2.22
N LEU A 30 -26.96 13.04 2.11
CA LEU A 30 -28.36 12.84 1.71
C LEU A 30 -29.32 13.50 2.70
N ARG A 31 -29.07 13.31 4.01
CA ARG A 31 -29.90 13.90 5.08
C ARG A 31 -29.90 15.43 5.07
N TYR A 32 -28.75 16.04 4.73
CA TYR A 32 -28.61 17.50 4.66
C TYR A 32 -28.99 18.10 3.29
N GLY A 33 -29.37 17.28 2.31
CA GLY A 33 -29.75 17.74 0.98
C GLY A 33 -28.60 18.10 0.06
N PHE A 34 -27.35 17.74 0.41
CA PHE A 34 -26.17 17.94 -0.44
C PHE A 34 -26.05 16.83 -1.49
N TYR A 35 -26.93 16.84 -2.49
CA TYR A 35 -27.06 15.75 -3.46
C TYR A 35 -25.79 15.52 -4.28
N THR A 36 -25.07 16.57 -4.66
CA THR A 36 -23.79 16.44 -5.40
C THR A 36 -22.77 15.62 -4.61
N LEU A 37 -22.61 15.92 -3.31
CA LEU A 37 -21.70 15.18 -2.43
C LEU A 37 -22.22 13.76 -2.15
N PHE A 38 -23.54 13.59 -2.05
CA PHE A 38 -24.13 12.26 -1.93
C PHE A 38 -23.78 11.36 -3.12
N TYR A 39 -23.96 11.85 -4.36
CA TYR A 39 -23.62 11.06 -5.56
C TYR A 39 -22.12 10.80 -5.68
N LEU A 40 -21.28 11.78 -5.32
CA LEU A 40 -19.84 11.56 -5.26
C LEU A 40 -19.50 10.44 -4.25
N ALA A 41 -20.01 10.53 -3.02
CA ALA A 41 -19.76 9.53 -1.99
C ALA A 41 -20.28 8.14 -2.38
N LEU A 42 -21.41 8.07 -3.06
CA LEU A 42 -21.96 6.82 -3.58
C LEU A 42 -21.04 6.20 -4.64
N THR A 43 -20.55 7.01 -5.56
CA THR A 43 -19.58 6.58 -6.58
C THR A 43 -18.27 6.11 -5.94
N MET A 44 -17.74 6.87 -4.98
CA MET A 44 -16.53 6.48 -4.25
C MET A 44 -16.73 5.18 -3.47
N THR A 45 -17.87 5.01 -2.79
CA THR A 45 -18.20 3.76 -2.08
C THR A 45 -18.23 2.58 -3.04
N THR A 46 -18.83 2.73 -4.21
CA THR A 46 -18.88 1.68 -5.24
C THR A 46 -17.48 1.29 -5.73
N LEU A 47 -16.61 2.28 -5.96
CA LEU A 47 -15.20 2.02 -6.34
C LEU A 47 -14.42 1.34 -5.23
N LEU A 48 -14.66 1.71 -3.96
CA LEU A 48 -14.03 1.06 -2.80
C LEU A 48 -14.47 -0.40 -2.66
N VAL A 49 -15.75 -0.68 -2.86
CA VAL A 49 -16.28 -2.06 -2.88
C VAL A 49 -15.69 -2.83 -4.07
N ALA A 50 -15.57 -2.23 -5.25
CA ALA A 50 -14.89 -2.84 -6.37
C ALA A 50 -13.41 -3.16 -6.06
N GLY A 51 -12.70 -2.29 -5.35
CA GLY A 51 -11.34 -2.52 -4.84
C GLY A 51 -11.26 -3.69 -3.87
N LEU A 52 -12.22 -3.81 -2.96
CA LEU A 52 -12.35 -4.96 -2.06
C LEU A 52 -12.54 -6.27 -2.83
N VAL A 53 -13.48 -6.30 -3.76
CA VAL A 53 -13.74 -7.48 -4.61
C VAL A 53 -12.51 -7.84 -5.44
N TYR A 54 -11.86 -6.85 -6.04
CA TYR A 54 -10.62 -7.03 -6.78
C TYR A 54 -9.50 -7.64 -5.91
N THR A 55 -9.35 -7.18 -4.66
CA THR A 55 -8.40 -7.75 -3.69
C THR A 55 -8.64 -9.24 -3.45
N ILE A 56 -9.91 -9.65 -3.32
CA ILE A 56 -10.29 -11.04 -3.08
C ILE A 56 -10.03 -11.91 -4.32
N ILE A 57 -10.32 -11.40 -5.51
CA ILE A 57 -10.11 -12.11 -6.78
C ILE A 57 -8.61 -12.29 -7.05
N CYS A 58 -7.79 -11.22 -6.91
CA CYS A 58 -6.36 -11.26 -7.16
C CYS A 58 -5.60 -12.19 -6.21
N ARG A 59 -6.12 -12.46 -5.01
CA ARG A 59 -5.54 -13.43 -4.08
C ARG A 59 -5.43 -14.83 -4.70
N ARG A 60 -6.42 -15.26 -5.48
CA ARG A 60 -6.46 -16.62 -6.06
C ARG A 60 -5.49 -16.80 -7.22
N HIS A 61 -5.17 -15.74 -7.95
CA HIS A 61 -4.42 -15.83 -9.20
C HIS A 61 -2.96 -15.37 -9.07
N GLN A 62 -2.50 -14.91 -7.88
CA GLN A 62 -1.14 -14.37 -7.64
C GLN A 62 -0.67 -13.34 -8.69
N LEU A 63 -1.62 -12.73 -9.40
CA LEU A 63 -1.33 -11.71 -10.39
C LEU A 63 -0.81 -10.45 -9.67
N SER A 64 0.22 -9.83 -10.24
CA SER A 64 0.51 -8.44 -9.90
C SER A 64 -0.79 -7.66 -10.07
N ALA A 65 -1.21 -6.94 -9.03
CA ALA A 65 -2.54 -6.32 -9.01
C ALA A 65 -2.48 -4.84 -9.45
N PRO A 66 -2.28 -4.55 -10.77
CA PRO A 66 -2.18 -3.18 -11.28
C PRO A 66 -3.49 -2.41 -11.13
N GLY A 67 -4.62 -3.12 -11.02
CA GLY A 67 -5.94 -2.51 -10.87
C GLY A 67 -6.11 -1.69 -9.61
N HIS A 68 -5.34 -1.95 -8.54
CA HIS A 68 -5.36 -1.10 -7.35
C HIS A 68 -4.95 0.34 -7.65
N LEU A 69 -3.91 0.54 -8.47
CA LEU A 69 -3.47 1.88 -8.87
C LEU A 69 -4.58 2.61 -9.64
N LEU A 70 -5.27 1.92 -10.56
CA LEU A 70 -6.36 2.51 -11.33
C LEU A 70 -7.53 2.91 -10.42
N ILE A 71 -7.98 2.02 -9.54
CA ILE A 71 -9.09 2.30 -8.61
C ILE A 71 -8.75 3.48 -7.71
N LEU A 72 -7.55 3.49 -7.12
CA LEU A 72 -7.11 4.58 -6.26
C LEU A 72 -6.91 5.89 -7.03
N ALA A 73 -6.42 5.84 -8.27
CA ALA A 73 -6.30 7.02 -9.12
C ALA A 73 -7.67 7.63 -9.43
N LEU A 74 -8.68 6.81 -9.74
CA LEU A 74 -10.06 7.28 -9.96
C LEU A 74 -10.66 7.90 -8.69
N LEU A 75 -10.46 7.28 -7.52
CA LEU A 75 -10.93 7.82 -6.23
C LEU A 75 -10.27 9.16 -5.90
N ASN A 76 -8.95 9.24 -6.01
CA ASN A 76 -8.21 10.47 -5.72
C ASN A 76 -8.51 11.57 -6.74
N GLY A 77 -8.59 11.22 -8.03
CA GLY A 77 -8.93 12.17 -9.10
C GLY A 77 -10.35 12.71 -8.99
N GLY A 78 -11.31 11.85 -8.65
CA GLY A 78 -12.70 12.26 -8.41
C GLY A 78 -12.83 13.23 -7.23
N LEU A 79 -12.15 12.94 -6.12
CA LEU A 79 -12.15 13.85 -4.96
C LEU A 79 -11.43 15.17 -5.26
N ALA A 80 -10.27 15.13 -5.93
CA ALA A 80 -9.53 16.32 -6.33
C ALA A 80 -10.35 17.21 -7.27
N ALA A 81 -11.00 16.62 -8.28
CA ALA A 81 -11.88 17.35 -9.21
C ALA A 81 -13.04 18.01 -8.47
N THR A 82 -13.66 17.30 -7.51
CA THR A 82 -14.75 17.86 -6.71
C THR A 82 -14.28 18.98 -5.79
N ALA A 83 -13.09 18.85 -5.19
CA ALA A 83 -12.52 19.90 -4.36
C ALA A 83 -12.29 21.20 -5.13
N ILE A 84 -11.99 21.12 -6.43
CA ILE A 84 -11.81 22.28 -7.31
C ILE A 84 -13.15 22.90 -7.77
N THR A 85 -14.16 22.05 -8.01
CA THR A 85 -15.40 22.49 -8.69
C THR A 85 -16.54 22.83 -7.74
N VAL A 86 -16.51 22.34 -6.51
CA VAL A 86 -17.61 22.46 -5.55
C VAL A 86 -17.09 23.06 -4.25
N GLU A 87 -17.54 24.28 -3.95
CA GLU A 87 -17.29 24.93 -2.65
C GLU A 87 -18.12 24.28 -1.56
N THR A 88 -17.61 23.21 -0.96
CA THR A 88 -18.34 22.53 0.11
C THR A 88 -17.48 22.41 1.37
N PRO A 89 -18.03 22.80 2.53
CA PRO A 89 -17.36 22.62 3.82
C PRO A 89 -17.05 21.13 4.08
N GLY A 90 -15.84 20.83 4.53
CA GLY A 90 -15.48 19.51 5.01
C GLY A 90 -15.01 18.49 3.96
N ILE A 91 -14.93 18.84 2.67
CA ILE A 91 -14.44 17.93 1.63
C ILE A 91 -13.00 17.48 1.89
N SER A 92 -12.19 18.29 2.58
CA SER A 92 -10.83 17.97 3.01
C SER A 92 -10.76 16.75 3.93
N HIS A 93 -11.78 16.48 4.72
CA HIS A 93 -11.84 15.30 5.59
C HIS A 93 -11.96 13.98 4.80
N TRP A 94 -12.48 14.03 3.57
CA TRP A 94 -12.60 12.87 2.70
C TRP A 94 -11.24 12.42 2.14
N ALA A 95 -10.25 13.33 2.15
CA ALA A 95 -8.88 12.99 1.75
C ALA A 95 -8.18 12.07 2.76
N MET A 96 -8.52 12.15 4.05
CA MET A 96 -7.83 11.38 5.10
C MET A 96 -7.85 9.87 4.87
N PRO A 97 -9.01 9.21 4.65
CA PRO A 97 -9.04 7.77 4.40
C PRO A 97 -8.35 7.39 3.09
N LEU A 98 -8.38 8.24 2.06
CA LEU A 98 -7.69 7.98 0.81
C LEU A 98 -6.17 8.06 0.95
N LEU A 99 -5.64 9.01 1.74
CA LEU A 99 -4.20 9.07 2.05
C LEU A 99 -3.72 7.79 2.72
N ALA A 100 -4.42 7.35 3.76
CA ALA A 100 -4.10 6.11 4.45
C ALA A 100 -4.19 4.90 3.51
N LEU A 101 -5.22 4.84 2.67
CA LEU A 101 -5.45 3.74 1.73
C LEU A 101 -4.39 3.70 0.62
N ASN A 102 -3.97 4.86 0.09
CA ASN A 102 -2.90 4.95 -0.91
C ASN A 102 -1.60 4.34 -0.39
N LEU A 103 -1.21 4.68 0.85
CA LEU A 103 0.03 4.19 1.46
C LEU A 103 -0.07 2.75 1.95
N LEU A 104 -1.27 2.28 2.29
CA LEU A 104 -1.51 0.90 2.72
C LEU A 104 -1.43 -0.09 1.56
N ILE A 105 -1.88 0.31 0.37
CA ILE A 105 -2.09 -0.60 -0.77
C ILE A 105 -0.97 -0.50 -1.80
N LEU A 106 -0.48 0.73 -2.08
CA LEU A 106 0.52 0.96 -3.09
C LEU A 106 1.94 0.93 -2.51
N PRO A 107 2.96 0.59 -3.32
CA PRO A 107 4.34 0.81 -2.95
C PRO A 107 4.57 2.27 -2.55
N LEU A 108 5.39 2.51 -1.52
CA LEU A 108 5.58 3.81 -0.87
C LEU A 108 5.72 4.96 -1.88
N ARG A 109 6.58 4.83 -2.90
CA ARG A 109 6.80 5.89 -3.90
C ARG A 109 5.52 6.25 -4.66
N ARG A 110 4.73 5.25 -5.09
CA ARG A 110 3.47 5.46 -5.83
C ARG A 110 2.36 5.97 -4.91
N GLY A 111 2.31 5.45 -3.68
CA GLY A 111 1.36 5.90 -2.66
C GLY A 111 1.57 7.37 -2.30
N VAL A 112 2.82 7.78 -2.05
CA VAL A 112 3.17 9.19 -1.79
C VAL A 112 2.85 10.09 -2.99
N ALA A 113 3.24 9.69 -4.20
CA ALA A 113 2.98 10.47 -5.41
C ALA A 113 1.48 10.70 -5.63
N LEU A 114 0.66 9.64 -5.49
CA LEU A 114 -0.79 9.73 -5.64
C LEU A 114 -1.43 10.57 -4.53
N SER A 115 -0.93 10.46 -3.30
CA SER A 115 -1.38 11.26 -2.17
C SER A 115 -1.05 12.75 -2.36
N LEU A 116 0.14 13.09 -2.86
CA LEU A 116 0.48 14.47 -3.18
C LEU A 116 -0.36 15.02 -4.33
N ALA A 117 -0.66 14.22 -5.35
CA ALA A 117 -1.56 14.61 -6.44
C ALA A 117 -2.97 14.94 -5.94
N LEU A 118 -3.45 14.28 -4.89
CA LEU A 118 -4.71 14.62 -4.20
C LEU A 118 -4.56 15.87 -3.33
N LEU A 119 -3.50 15.94 -2.52
CA LEU A 119 -3.35 16.99 -1.51
C LEU A 119 -3.12 18.38 -2.12
N ILE A 120 -2.37 18.47 -3.21
CA ILE A 120 -2.06 19.75 -3.84
C ILE A 120 -3.34 20.54 -4.16
N PRO A 121 -4.32 20.02 -4.92
CA PRO A 121 -5.56 20.76 -5.20
C PRO A 121 -6.39 21.01 -3.93
N VAL A 122 -6.48 20.04 -3.02
CA VAL A 122 -7.25 20.21 -1.78
C VAL A 122 -6.67 21.33 -0.91
N ILE A 123 -5.35 21.39 -0.77
CA ILE A 123 -4.66 22.44 0.00
C ILE A 123 -4.83 23.80 -0.68
N ILE A 124 -4.64 23.89 -2.00
CA ILE A 124 -4.82 25.14 -2.74
C ILE A 124 -6.24 25.69 -2.52
N MET A 125 -7.26 24.83 -2.65
CA MET A 125 -8.64 25.24 -2.46
C MET A 125 -8.95 25.60 -1.01
N ALA A 126 -8.31 24.93 -0.03
CA ALA A 126 -8.41 25.32 1.37
C ALA A 126 -7.88 26.75 1.61
N TRP A 127 -6.73 27.10 1.03
CA TRP A 127 -6.18 28.46 1.15
C TRP A 127 -6.96 29.53 0.42
N LEU A 128 -7.67 29.18 -0.65
CA LEU A 128 -8.50 30.14 -1.41
C LEU A 128 -9.86 30.40 -0.74
N ASN A 129 -10.43 29.39 -0.06
CA ASN A 129 -11.83 29.42 0.37
C ASN A 129 -12.02 29.52 1.89
N HIS A 130 -10.94 29.34 2.69
CA HIS A 130 -11.03 29.36 4.15
C HIS A 130 -10.16 30.45 4.78
N PRO A 131 -10.49 30.91 6.00
CA PRO A 131 -9.59 31.77 6.78
C PRO A 131 -8.24 31.11 7.01
N VAL A 132 -7.18 31.94 7.15
CA VAL A 132 -5.80 31.49 7.28
C VAL A 132 -5.61 30.40 8.35
N VAL A 133 -6.25 30.56 9.51
CA VAL A 133 -6.14 29.59 10.63
C VAL A 133 -6.73 28.24 10.24
N GLU A 134 -7.86 28.22 9.57
CA GLU A 134 -8.53 27.01 9.14
C GLU A 134 -7.75 26.32 7.99
N ALA A 135 -7.27 27.10 7.02
CA ALA A 135 -6.43 26.61 5.93
C ALA A 135 -5.12 26.00 6.46
N LEU A 136 -4.49 26.60 7.47
CA LEU A 136 -3.32 26.06 8.16
C LEU A 136 -3.63 24.74 8.86
N ASN A 137 -4.76 24.66 9.57
CA ASN A 137 -5.18 23.42 10.26
C ASN A 137 -5.44 22.28 9.28
N ILE A 138 -6.13 22.55 8.18
CA ILE A 138 -6.42 21.57 7.13
C ILE A 138 -5.12 21.10 6.48
N SER A 139 -4.30 22.02 5.98
CA SER A 139 -3.06 21.69 5.28
C SER A 139 -2.05 21.02 6.21
N GLY A 140 -1.86 21.56 7.41
CA GLY A 140 -0.95 21.01 8.41
C GLY A 140 -1.38 19.60 8.85
N GLY A 141 -2.66 19.40 9.13
CA GLY A 141 -3.21 18.08 9.51
C GLY A 141 -3.05 17.03 8.42
N LEU A 142 -3.36 17.36 7.16
CA LEU A 142 -3.22 16.44 6.04
C LEU A 142 -1.77 16.11 5.71
N LEU A 143 -0.88 17.11 5.72
CA LEU A 143 0.55 16.90 5.50
C LEU A 143 1.19 16.09 6.63
N LEU A 144 0.81 16.36 7.88
CA LEU A 144 1.29 15.59 9.03
C LEU A 144 0.80 14.14 8.97
N LEU A 145 -0.46 13.90 8.62
CA LEU A 145 -1.00 12.56 8.42
C LEU A 145 -0.22 11.81 7.32
N LEU A 146 0.03 12.46 6.18
CA LEU A 146 0.83 11.87 5.10
C LEU A 146 2.24 11.55 5.58
N ALA A 147 2.92 12.48 6.26
CA ALA A 147 4.29 12.31 6.72
C ALA A 147 4.41 11.17 7.73
N ILE A 148 3.54 11.12 8.75
CA ILE A 148 3.56 10.06 9.76
C ILE A 148 3.27 8.69 9.13
N THR A 149 2.26 8.60 8.28
CA THR A 149 1.90 7.33 7.65
C THR A 149 2.99 6.86 6.68
N ALA A 150 3.58 7.77 5.90
CA ALA A 150 4.69 7.44 5.00
C ALA A 150 5.93 6.98 5.76
N LEU A 151 6.27 7.66 6.88
CA LEU A 151 7.37 7.26 7.75
C LEU A 151 7.14 5.87 8.37
N TYR A 152 5.91 5.60 8.82
CA TYR A 152 5.54 4.29 9.37
C TYR A 152 5.68 3.17 8.32
N VAL A 153 5.18 3.37 7.11
CA VAL A 153 5.29 2.39 6.01
C VAL A 153 6.76 2.18 5.63
N TRP A 154 7.54 3.27 5.51
CA TRP A 154 8.97 3.18 5.24
C TRP A 154 9.72 2.38 6.31
N HIS A 155 9.46 2.67 7.58
CA HIS A 155 10.07 1.95 8.71
C HIS A 155 9.69 0.47 8.71
N TYR A 156 8.41 0.16 8.47
CA TYR A 156 7.92 -1.23 8.41
C TYR A 156 8.57 -2.01 7.26
N ASP A 157 8.65 -1.42 6.07
CA ASP A 157 9.29 -2.04 4.91
C ASP A 157 10.78 -2.32 5.19
N HIS A 158 11.46 -1.37 5.84
CA HIS A 158 12.87 -1.52 6.19
C HIS A 158 13.09 -2.63 7.23
N MET A 159 12.27 -2.69 8.26
CA MET A 159 12.32 -3.77 9.25
C MET A 159 12.01 -5.14 8.64
N ALA A 160 11.02 -5.22 7.75
CA ALA A 160 10.67 -6.46 7.07
C ALA A 160 11.82 -6.95 6.17
N GLN A 161 12.52 -6.04 5.51
CA GLN A 161 13.69 -6.34 4.71
C GLN A 161 14.86 -6.86 5.58
N SER A 162 15.17 -6.16 6.67
CA SER A 162 16.21 -6.58 7.62
C SER A 162 15.91 -7.95 8.24
N ALA A 163 14.65 -8.23 8.57
CA ALA A 163 14.25 -9.54 9.08
C ALA A 163 14.41 -10.66 8.03
N LYS A 164 14.17 -10.36 6.75
CA LYS A 164 14.42 -11.30 5.64
C LYS A 164 15.92 -11.57 5.49
N ASP A 165 16.74 -10.54 5.50
CA ASP A 165 18.20 -10.66 5.37
C ASP A 165 18.80 -11.51 6.50
N LEU A 166 18.34 -11.27 7.74
CA LEU A 166 18.74 -12.08 8.90
C LEU A 166 18.25 -13.54 8.81
N ALA A 167 17.10 -13.77 8.17
CA ALA A 167 16.55 -15.12 8.00
C ALA A 167 17.23 -15.89 6.85
N LEU A 168 18.02 -15.23 6.00
CA LEU A 168 18.68 -15.82 4.82
C LEU A 168 20.18 -16.09 5.05
N THR A 169 20.77 -15.52 6.10
CA THR A 169 22.17 -15.70 6.47
C THR A 169 22.33 -16.49 7.76
N ASP A 170 23.35 -17.35 7.80
CA ASP A 170 23.78 -18.03 9.01
C ASP A 170 24.57 -17.04 9.89
N PRO A 171 24.16 -16.79 11.15
CA PRO A 171 24.81 -15.81 12.00
C PRO A 171 26.23 -16.18 12.43
N VAL A 172 26.63 -17.44 12.30
CA VAL A 172 27.96 -17.93 12.70
C VAL A 172 28.96 -17.82 11.57
N THR A 173 28.58 -18.21 10.37
CA THR A 173 29.47 -18.30 9.20
C THR A 173 29.35 -17.11 8.26
N GLY A 174 28.26 -16.32 8.34
CA GLY A 174 27.91 -15.28 7.40
C GLY A 174 27.52 -15.82 6.00
N ALA A 175 27.52 -17.14 5.81
CA ALA A 175 27.07 -17.78 4.59
C ALA A 175 25.53 -17.77 4.50
N HIS A 176 25.03 -17.94 3.30
CA HIS A 176 23.58 -18.08 3.11
C HIS A 176 23.10 -19.43 3.67
N ASN A 177 21.95 -19.41 4.33
CA ASN A 177 21.34 -20.62 4.87
C ASN A 177 20.65 -21.47 3.77
N PRO A 178 20.25 -22.73 4.06
CA PRO A 178 19.58 -23.61 3.12
C PRO A 178 18.29 -23.01 2.50
N ARG A 179 17.62 -22.13 3.22
CA ARG A 179 16.39 -21.48 2.76
C ARG A 179 16.66 -20.48 1.62
N PHE A 180 17.77 -19.77 1.68
CA PHE A 180 18.24 -18.92 0.58
C PHE A 180 18.59 -19.75 -0.66
N LEU A 181 19.19 -20.93 -0.45
CA LEU A 181 19.52 -21.84 -1.56
C LEU A 181 18.27 -22.24 -2.35
N ASP A 182 17.19 -22.63 -1.67
CA ASP A 182 15.93 -23.03 -2.31
C ASP A 182 15.31 -21.89 -3.12
N GLU A 183 15.26 -20.67 -2.56
CA GLU A 183 14.70 -19.50 -3.26
C GLU A 183 15.56 -19.11 -4.46
N THR A 184 16.89 -19.08 -4.31
CA THR A 184 17.82 -18.71 -5.39
C THR A 184 17.87 -19.77 -6.49
N LEU A 185 17.88 -21.05 -6.12
CA LEU A 185 17.88 -22.14 -7.07
C LEU A 185 16.62 -22.13 -7.95
N GLN A 186 15.46 -21.90 -7.38
CA GLN A 186 14.20 -21.76 -8.12
C GLN A 186 14.23 -20.58 -9.10
N GLN A 187 14.81 -19.46 -8.71
CA GLN A 187 14.96 -18.29 -9.57
C GLN A 187 15.93 -18.56 -10.72
N GLU A 188 17.09 -19.17 -10.43
CA GLU A 188 18.11 -19.46 -11.47
C GLU A 188 17.66 -20.57 -12.43
N ILE A 189 16.91 -21.57 -11.96
CA ILE A 189 16.26 -22.57 -12.84
C ILE A 189 15.27 -21.88 -13.79
N SER A 190 14.43 -21.00 -13.27
CA SER A 190 13.47 -20.25 -14.08
C SER A 190 14.17 -19.35 -15.11
N ARG A 191 15.25 -18.70 -14.71
CA ARG A 191 16.08 -17.86 -15.58
C ARG A 191 16.78 -18.70 -16.67
N ALA A 192 17.39 -19.83 -16.29
CA ALA A 192 18.02 -20.72 -17.23
C ALA A 192 17.03 -21.26 -18.27
N SER A 193 15.83 -21.64 -17.83
CA SER A 193 14.76 -22.10 -18.70
C SER A 193 14.28 -21.01 -19.66
N ALA A 194 14.22 -19.75 -19.21
CA ALA A 194 13.77 -18.63 -20.03
C ALA A 194 14.82 -18.13 -21.02
N THR A 195 16.12 -18.21 -20.65
CA THR A 195 17.21 -17.66 -21.45
C THR A 195 17.97 -18.70 -22.25
N GLY A 196 17.80 -20.01 -21.96
CA GLY A 196 18.56 -21.10 -22.57
C GLY A 196 20.01 -21.21 -22.11
N TYR A 197 20.46 -20.41 -21.13
CA TYR A 197 21.79 -20.53 -20.55
C TYR A 197 21.87 -21.73 -19.60
N PRO A 198 22.98 -22.49 -19.64
CA PRO A 198 23.18 -23.65 -18.76
C PRO A 198 23.36 -23.19 -17.32
N LEU A 199 22.67 -23.87 -16.38
CA LEU A 199 22.84 -23.72 -14.94
C LEU A 199 23.71 -24.89 -14.43
N SER A 200 24.75 -24.58 -13.64
CA SER A 200 25.57 -25.56 -12.93
C SER A 200 25.50 -25.33 -11.44
N VAL A 201 25.31 -26.39 -10.67
CA VAL A 201 25.31 -26.37 -9.21
C VAL A 201 26.50 -27.15 -8.71
N ILE A 202 27.32 -26.56 -7.83
CA ILE A 202 28.47 -27.20 -7.20
C ILE A 202 28.10 -27.45 -5.73
N SER A 203 28.14 -28.71 -5.31
CA SER A 203 28.01 -29.11 -3.91
C SER A 203 29.39 -29.35 -3.33
N LEU A 204 29.68 -28.73 -2.19
CA LEU A 204 30.91 -28.94 -1.44
C LEU A 204 30.53 -29.56 -0.09
N ASP A 205 31.11 -30.65 0.28
CA ASP A 205 30.98 -31.31 1.57
C ASP A 205 32.33 -31.41 2.27
N LEU A 206 32.35 -31.34 3.58
CA LEU A 206 33.55 -31.41 4.38
C LEU A 206 33.65 -32.82 4.96
N ASP A 207 34.68 -33.58 4.52
CA ASP A 207 34.94 -34.89 5.11
C ASP A 207 35.20 -34.75 6.62
N HIS A 208 34.65 -35.64 7.40
CA HIS A 208 34.77 -35.65 8.87
C HIS A 208 34.26 -34.41 9.61
N ALA A 209 33.28 -33.69 9.03
CA ALA A 209 32.73 -32.47 9.62
C ALA A 209 32.18 -32.68 11.05
N GLU A 210 31.62 -33.85 11.37
CA GLU A 210 31.13 -34.20 12.71
C GLU A 210 32.24 -34.37 13.74
N GLU A 211 33.37 -34.94 13.32
CA GLU A 211 34.55 -35.11 14.18
C GLU A 211 35.18 -33.75 14.50
N ILE A 212 35.26 -32.85 13.52
CA ILE A 212 35.78 -31.49 13.70
C ILE A 212 34.86 -30.70 14.66
N ARG A 213 33.53 -30.87 14.54
CA ARG A 213 32.55 -30.20 15.42
C ARG A 213 32.60 -30.70 16.87
N ALA A 214 33.02 -31.94 17.08
CA ALA A 214 33.18 -32.51 18.43
C ALA A 214 34.48 -32.04 19.16
N LEU A 215 35.42 -31.43 18.44
CA LEU A 215 36.69 -30.91 18.97
C LEU A 215 36.63 -29.43 19.42
N HIS A 216 35.51 -28.74 19.13
CA HIS A 216 35.23 -27.36 19.53
C HIS A 216 33.94 -27.26 20.35
#